data_272a026d52cbe39c16c2f2c4c2faf4c6
#
_entry.id   272a026d52cbe39c16c2f2c4c2faf4c6
#
_cell.length_a   1.000
_cell.length_b   1.000
_cell.length_c   1.000
_cell.angle_alpha   90.00
_cell.angle_beta   90.00
_cell.angle_gamma   90.00
#
_symmetry.space_group_name_H-M   'P 1'
#
loop_
_entity.id
_entity.type
_entity.pdbx_description
1 polymer ?
#
loop_
_entity_poly.entity_id
_entity_poly.type
_entity_poly.pdbx_seq_one_letter_code
_entity_poly.pdbx_strand_id
1 'polypeptide(L)'
;MPYEVPQHIATNKVFIVNFSELEGRLEPEFYRPSIASLENHIRSLSSHKLRDYALSIAGGATPPKTETAKYYTDSESGIPFLRVQNLQTNGELSLNDCVYINEDTHNGLLKRSQVAEDDLLVKITGVGRMAIASVAPKGFVGNTNQHMVVIKTGDTELSKYLAHYLNLDIIERIASRHSTGGTRPALDYPSLKSIPIIEDIDFSLIDKALKEKKEKEEKACELLDNIDYYLLSVLGIKMPTSKSQTLQDRVFTVNYNKISGGRLDPKLYSTSIVQLMQSLFMSPYDKQPLKDFIIRSCSGDWGKDESEEVNENKYTKCLVIRATEFDNTYNLHLDNSRVKYRWIENSKLSKMNIHANDLLIEKSGGSEDQPVGRISILTDEILKENRIAYSNFIHKITVEGINPMYLYFYLKTMHNIKITDSMQSQTNGIRNLIMAEYFNQTIVVPPLPKQQEIVDYIASIRQQAKALQEEGKYILEQAKKEVEQMIIDQ
;
A
#
# COMPACT_ATOMS: atom_id res chain seq x y z
N MET A 1 16.15 52.57 -13.34
CA MET A 1 16.59 52.01 -12.07
C MET A 1 16.31 50.49 -12.12
N PRO A 2 17.20 49.67 -11.69
CA PRO A 2 16.87 48.27 -11.57
C PRO A 2 15.72 48.10 -10.53
N TYR A 3 14.74 47.32 -10.88
CA TYR A 3 13.64 47.02 -9.96
C TYR A 3 14.17 46.11 -8.83
N GLU A 4 13.90 46.47 -7.58
CA GLU A 4 14.28 45.68 -6.43
C GLU A 4 13.03 45.13 -5.75
N VAL A 5 13.07 43.84 -5.37
CA VAL A 5 11.98 43.20 -4.60
C VAL A 5 12.00 43.78 -3.17
N PRO A 6 10.89 44.30 -2.64
CA PRO A 6 10.85 44.83 -1.28
C PRO A 6 11.26 43.79 -0.22
N GLN A 7 12.04 44.19 0.77
CA GLN A 7 12.62 43.31 1.78
C GLN A 7 11.61 42.49 2.59
N HIS A 8 10.35 42.92 2.68
CA HIS A 8 9.29 42.20 3.39
C HIS A 8 8.67 41.07 2.56
N ILE A 9 9.03 40.94 1.30
CA ILE A 9 8.53 39.87 0.41
C ILE A 9 9.52 38.71 0.42
N ALA A 10 9.01 37.49 0.67
CA ALA A 10 9.82 36.30 0.64
C ALA A 10 10.41 36.08 -0.77
N THR A 11 11.74 36.11 -0.90
CA THR A 11 12.48 36.00 -2.15
C THR A 11 12.22 34.70 -2.92
N ASN A 12 11.79 33.64 -2.24
CA ASN A 12 11.38 32.40 -2.89
C ASN A 12 9.95 32.43 -3.48
N LYS A 13 9.15 33.47 -3.18
CA LYS A 13 7.82 33.68 -3.75
C LYS A 13 7.78 34.71 -4.87
N VAL A 14 8.62 35.75 -4.73
CA VAL A 14 8.79 36.82 -5.74
C VAL A 14 10.27 37.09 -5.90
N PHE A 15 10.77 36.95 -7.11
CA PHE A 15 12.18 37.15 -7.43
C PHE A 15 12.29 37.73 -8.88
N ILE A 16 13.45 38.33 -9.16
CA ILE A 16 13.76 38.91 -10.46
C ILE A 16 14.80 37.99 -11.13
N VAL A 17 14.57 37.70 -12.40
CA VAL A 17 15.54 36.99 -13.25
C VAL A 17 15.92 37.92 -14.38
N ASN A 18 17.22 38.04 -14.63
CA ASN A 18 17.69 38.84 -15.78
C ASN A 18 17.31 38.14 -17.09
N PHE A 19 16.97 38.91 -18.10
CA PHE A 19 16.59 38.34 -19.39
C PHE A 19 17.70 37.46 -20.00
N SER A 20 18.96 37.81 -19.76
CA SER A 20 20.12 37.03 -20.18
C SER A 20 20.28 35.66 -19.49
N GLU A 21 19.56 35.46 -18.38
CA GLU A 21 19.58 34.18 -17.59
C GLU A 21 18.41 33.26 -17.97
N LEU A 22 17.52 33.70 -18.86
CA LEU A 22 16.41 32.91 -19.34
C LEU A 22 16.90 31.82 -20.33
N GLU A 23 16.70 30.57 -19.99
CA GLU A 23 17.16 29.40 -20.78
C GLU A 23 16.08 28.89 -21.75
N GLY A 24 15.25 29.75 -22.30
CA GLY A 24 14.13 29.36 -23.19
C GLY A 24 12.94 28.75 -22.49
N ARG A 25 12.90 28.83 -21.18
CA ARG A 25 11.80 28.39 -20.29
C ARG A 25 11.27 29.61 -19.53
N LEU A 26 9.96 29.60 -19.22
CA LEU A 26 9.31 30.67 -18.46
C LEU A 26 8.65 30.18 -17.17
N GLU A 27 8.87 28.94 -16.77
CA GLU A 27 8.32 28.40 -15.52
C GLU A 27 9.07 29.02 -14.31
N PRO A 28 8.37 29.73 -13.40
CA PRO A 28 9.01 30.38 -12.25
C PRO A 28 9.79 29.40 -11.35
N GLU A 29 9.29 28.16 -11.21
CA GLU A 29 9.93 27.12 -10.37
C GLU A 29 11.35 26.80 -10.84
N PHE A 30 11.62 26.85 -12.15
CA PHE A 30 12.95 26.63 -12.71
C PHE A 30 13.97 27.69 -12.24
N TYR A 31 13.51 28.93 -12.08
CA TYR A 31 14.36 30.06 -11.68
C TYR A 31 14.35 30.36 -10.19
N ARG A 32 13.71 29.52 -9.37
CA ARG A 32 13.64 29.73 -7.93
C ARG A 32 15.06 29.85 -7.32
N PRO A 33 15.40 30.99 -6.70
CA PRO A 33 16.78 31.27 -6.30
C PRO A 33 17.40 30.23 -5.39
N SER A 34 16.64 29.70 -4.43
CA SER A 34 17.13 28.67 -3.50
C SER A 34 17.52 27.36 -4.19
N ILE A 35 16.84 26.97 -5.28
CA ILE A 35 17.15 25.73 -6.00
C ILE A 35 18.26 25.98 -7.02
N ALA A 36 18.26 27.14 -7.67
CA ALA A 36 19.33 27.53 -8.59
C ALA A 36 20.69 27.64 -7.85
N SER A 37 20.69 28.26 -6.66
CA SER A 37 21.87 28.35 -5.81
C SER A 37 22.37 26.98 -5.34
N LEU A 38 21.45 26.10 -4.91
CA LEU A 38 21.77 24.72 -4.54
C LEU A 38 22.42 23.96 -5.70
N GLU A 39 21.82 24.02 -6.90
CA GLU A 39 22.38 23.32 -8.07
C GLU A 39 23.76 23.86 -8.45
N ASN A 40 23.95 25.17 -8.41
CA ASN A 40 25.26 25.77 -8.68
C ASN A 40 26.31 25.32 -7.67
N HIS A 41 25.93 25.23 -6.39
CA HIS A 41 26.79 24.71 -5.35
C HIS A 41 27.21 23.26 -5.63
N ILE A 42 26.23 22.36 -5.84
CA ILE A 42 26.50 20.95 -6.17
C ILE A 42 27.38 20.80 -7.42
N ARG A 43 27.14 21.64 -8.45
CA ARG A 43 27.98 21.66 -9.66
C ARG A 43 29.39 22.15 -9.41
N SER A 44 29.64 22.99 -8.39
CA SER A 44 30.96 23.42 -8.03
C SER A 44 31.79 22.34 -7.31
N LEU A 45 31.11 21.39 -6.68
CA LEU A 45 31.74 20.28 -5.95
C LEU A 45 32.15 19.12 -6.88
N SER A 46 31.53 19.00 -8.07
CA SER A 46 31.90 17.96 -9.03
C SER A 46 31.79 18.39 -10.48
N SER A 47 32.70 17.92 -11.32
CA SER A 47 32.64 18.03 -12.77
C SER A 47 31.91 16.86 -13.44
N HIS A 48 31.61 15.80 -12.72
CA HIS A 48 30.97 14.59 -13.21
C HIS A 48 29.45 14.70 -13.25
N LYS A 49 28.85 13.95 -14.15
CA LYS A 49 27.39 13.91 -14.36
C LYS A 49 26.94 12.46 -14.42
N LEU A 50 25.65 12.21 -14.18
CA LEU A 50 25.11 10.84 -14.20
C LEU A 50 25.47 10.08 -15.49
N ARG A 51 25.54 10.76 -16.64
CA ARG A 51 25.94 10.13 -17.92
C ARG A 51 27.34 9.52 -17.89
N ASP A 52 28.23 10.02 -17.06
CA ASP A 52 29.63 9.62 -17.04
C ASP A 52 29.81 8.24 -16.35
N TYR A 53 28.79 7.82 -15.59
CA TYR A 53 28.72 6.54 -14.88
C TYR A 53 27.81 5.51 -15.56
N ALA A 54 27.13 5.89 -16.64
CA ALA A 54 26.18 5.03 -17.33
C ALA A 54 26.78 4.39 -18.59
N LEU A 55 26.92 3.08 -18.61
CA LEU A 55 27.27 2.34 -19.82
C LEU A 55 26.15 2.42 -20.86
N SER A 56 24.90 2.36 -20.41
CA SER A 56 23.72 2.58 -21.24
C SER A 56 22.53 3.10 -20.42
N ILE A 57 21.62 3.83 -21.09
CA ILE A 57 20.36 4.30 -20.52
C ILE A 57 19.25 3.94 -21.49
N ALA A 58 18.30 3.11 -21.05
CA ALA A 58 17.18 2.65 -21.86
C ALA A 58 15.84 2.91 -21.15
N GLY A 59 14.86 3.45 -21.88
CA GLY A 59 13.50 3.59 -21.39
C GLY A 59 12.65 2.38 -21.69
N GLY A 60 11.71 2.09 -20.81
CA GLY A 60 10.72 1.05 -21.00
C GLY A 60 9.58 1.42 -21.95
N ALA A 61 8.66 0.51 -22.11
CA ALA A 61 7.39 0.71 -22.80
C ALA A 61 6.27 -0.06 -22.08
N THR A 62 5.02 0.37 -22.24
CA THR A 62 3.87 -0.38 -21.69
C THR A 62 3.17 -1.11 -22.83
N PRO A 63 3.03 -2.45 -22.77
CA PRO A 63 2.23 -3.18 -23.72
C PRO A 63 0.77 -2.70 -23.76
N PRO A 64 0.08 -2.74 -24.91
CA PRO A 64 -1.29 -2.32 -25.06
C PRO A 64 -2.24 -3.05 -24.11
N LYS A 65 -3.10 -2.33 -23.39
CA LYS A 65 -4.10 -2.91 -22.48
C LYS A 65 -5.21 -3.67 -23.20
N THR A 66 -5.43 -3.40 -24.47
CA THR A 66 -6.45 -4.07 -25.30
C THR A 66 -6.12 -5.54 -25.61
N GLU A 67 -4.86 -5.94 -25.45
CA GLU A 67 -4.36 -7.27 -25.75
C GLU A 67 -3.70 -7.91 -24.52
N THR A 68 -4.33 -7.76 -23.32
CA THR A 68 -3.74 -8.20 -22.05
C THR A 68 -3.30 -9.67 -22.08
N ALA A 69 -4.14 -10.57 -22.57
CA ALA A 69 -3.83 -12.00 -22.65
C ALA A 69 -2.61 -12.33 -23.54
N LYS A 70 -2.21 -11.43 -24.44
CA LYS A 70 -1.05 -11.62 -25.32
C LYS A 70 0.27 -11.27 -24.65
N TYR A 71 0.26 -10.31 -23.73
CA TYR A 71 1.48 -9.72 -23.18
C TYR A 71 1.70 -10.02 -21.71
N TYR A 72 0.61 -10.23 -20.95
CA TYR A 72 0.64 -10.41 -19.50
C TYR A 72 0.32 -11.84 -19.10
N THR A 73 0.81 -12.24 -17.94
CA THR A 73 0.59 -13.57 -17.36
C THR A 73 0.50 -13.47 -15.84
N ASP A 74 0.39 -14.61 -15.16
CA ASP A 74 0.39 -14.72 -13.71
C ASP A 74 1.80 -14.60 -13.10
N SER A 75 1.85 -14.58 -11.76
CA SER A 75 3.10 -14.49 -11.00
C SER A 75 3.90 -15.80 -10.98
N GLU A 76 3.28 -16.94 -11.29
CA GLU A 76 3.94 -18.25 -11.20
C GLU A 76 4.86 -18.50 -12.38
N SER A 77 4.47 -18.02 -13.57
CA SER A 77 5.18 -18.24 -14.84
C SER A 77 5.74 -16.95 -15.45
N GLY A 78 5.45 -15.79 -14.87
CA GLY A 78 5.71 -14.49 -15.45
C GLY A 78 7.02 -13.84 -15.01
N ILE A 79 7.45 -12.89 -15.84
CA ILE A 79 8.61 -12.03 -15.59
C ILE A 79 8.11 -10.70 -15.00
N PRO A 80 8.66 -10.21 -13.88
CA PRO A 80 8.24 -8.96 -13.26
C PRO A 80 8.29 -7.77 -14.22
N PHE A 81 7.18 -7.05 -14.33
CA PHE A 81 7.06 -5.81 -15.09
C PHE A 81 6.93 -4.63 -14.14
N LEU A 82 8.04 -3.97 -13.89
CA LEU A 82 8.17 -2.91 -12.91
C LEU A 82 7.48 -1.62 -13.37
N ARG A 83 6.81 -0.98 -12.41
CA ARG A 83 6.19 0.33 -12.55
C ARG A 83 6.75 1.27 -11.48
N VAL A 84 6.54 2.57 -11.62
CA VAL A 84 7.07 3.57 -10.68
C VAL A 84 6.79 3.23 -9.21
N GLN A 85 5.65 2.63 -8.90
CA GLN A 85 5.29 2.21 -7.55
C GLN A 85 6.19 1.11 -6.96
N ASN A 86 6.95 0.41 -7.80
CA ASN A 86 7.91 -0.61 -7.37
C ASN A 86 9.25 -0.02 -6.95
N LEU A 87 9.54 1.25 -7.29
CA LEU A 87 10.73 1.97 -6.83
C LEU A 87 10.52 2.51 -5.42
N GLN A 88 11.52 2.37 -4.57
CA GLN A 88 11.51 2.83 -3.20
C GLN A 88 12.63 3.86 -2.95
N THR A 89 12.36 4.86 -2.12
CA THR A 89 13.36 5.90 -1.77
C THR A 89 14.47 5.41 -0.85
N ASN A 90 14.43 4.14 -0.44
CA ASN A 90 15.52 3.47 0.27
C ASN A 90 16.52 2.79 -0.67
N GLY A 91 16.32 2.88 -1.98
CA GLY A 91 17.17 2.25 -2.98
C GLY A 91 16.83 0.79 -3.34
N GLU A 92 15.85 0.17 -2.67
CA GLU A 92 15.40 -1.20 -2.94
C GLU A 92 14.21 -1.22 -3.91
N LEU A 93 13.95 -2.39 -4.52
CA LEU A 93 12.74 -2.66 -5.27
C LEU A 93 11.70 -3.33 -4.40
N SER A 94 10.44 -2.90 -4.53
CA SER A 94 9.30 -3.60 -3.96
C SER A 94 8.55 -4.35 -5.06
N LEU A 95 8.38 -5.66 -4.90
CA LEU A 95 7.59 -6.49 -5.82
C LEU A 95 6.11 -6.59 -5.41
N ASN A 96 5.71 -5.90 -4.35
CA ASN A 96 4.31 -5.83 -3.95
C ASN A 96 3.47 -5.23 -5.09
N ASP A 97 2.35 -5.84 -5.40
CA ASP A 97 1.46 -5.47 -6.52
C ASP A 97 2.18 -5.41 -7.88
N CYS A 98 3.24 -6.19 -8.06
CA CYS A 98 3.94 -6.28 -9.33
C CYS A 98 3.04 -6.94 -10.38
N VAL A 99 3.11 -6.46 -11.61
CA VAL A 99 2.47 -7.07 -12.77
C VAL A 99 3.49 -7.95 -13.47
N TYR A 100 3.04 -9.03 -14.12
CA TYR A 100 3.92 -9.99 -14.77
C TYR A 100 3.64 -10.06 -16.27
N ILE A 101 4.69 -10.20 -17.06
CA ILE A 101 4.65 -10.35 -18.52
C ILE A 101 5.18 -11.72 -18.92
N ASN A 102 4.75 -12.20 -20.09
CA ASN A 102 5.26 -13.46 -20.61
C ASN A 102 6.65 -13.29 -21.24
N GLU A 103 7.31 -14.42 -21.48
CA GLU A 103 8.67 -14.50 -22.00
C GLU A 103 8.81 -13.89 -23.42
N ASP A 104 7.80 -14.06 -24.28
CA ASP A 104 7.80 -13.49 -25.63
C ASP A 104 7.80 -11.96 -25.59
N THR A 105 7.06 -11.37 -24.64
CA THR A 105 7.04 -9.92 -24.42
C THR A 105 8.39 -9.42 -23.89
N HIS A 106 8.98 -10.14 -22.94
CA HIS A 106 10.29 -9.84 -22.37
C HIS A 106 11.39 -9.83 -23.45
N ASN A 107 11.47 -10.92 -24.24
CA ASN A 107 12.51 -11.11 -25.24
C ASN A 107 12.26 -10.37 -26.57
N GLY A 108 11.00 -10.00 -26.83
CA GLY A 108 10.55 -9.31 -28.03
C GLY A 108 10.33 -7.81 -27.82
N LEU A 109 9.08 -7.42 -27.54
CA LEU A 109 8.63 -6.02 -27.47
C LEU A 109 9.44 -5.19 -26.47
N LEU A 110 9.80 -5.76 -25.33
CA LEU A 110 10.48 -5.08 -24.24
C LEU A 110 11.98 -5.40 -24.12
N LYS A 111 12.57 -6.02 -25.13
CA LYS A 111 13.98 -6.41 -25.13
C LYS A 111 14.95 -5.29 -24.72
N ARG A 112 14.68 -4.04 -25.14
CA ARG A 112 15.56 -2.90 -24.82
C ARG A 112 15.51 -2.44 -23.37
N SER A 113 14.44 -2.77 -22.63
CA SER A 113 14.19 -2.36 -21.24
C SER A 113 14.28 -3.55 -20.28
N GLN A 114 14.99 -4.58 -20.67
CA GLN A 114 15.30 -5.69 -19.77
C GLN A 114 16.16 -5.19 -18.61
N VAL A 115 15.76 -5.60 -17.42
CA VAL A 115 16.42 -5.33 -16.14
C VAL A 115 17.11 -6.59 -15.69
N ALA A 116 18.38 -6.49 -15.38
CA ALA A 116 19.18 -7.54 -14.75
C ALA A 116 19.61 -7.12 -13.34
N GLU A 117 20.25 -8.03 -12.62
CA GLU A 117 20.88 -7.69 -11.32
C GLU A 117 21.82 -6.48 -11.50
N ASP A 118 21.90 -5.68 -10.46
CA ASP A 118 22.75 -4.48 -10.36
C ASP A 118 22.35 -3.30 -11.27
N ASP A 119 21.34 -3.46 -12.13
CA ASP A 119 20.83 -2.32 -12.91
C ASP A 119 20.20 -1.27 -12.00
N LEU A 120 20.52 -0.01 -12.25
CA LEU A 120 19.90 1.13 -11.60
C LEU A 120 18.64 1.56 -12.33
N LEU A 121 17.53 1.60 -11.63
CA LEU A 121 16.22 2.01 -12.13
C LEU A 121 15.89 3.39 -11.63
N VAL A 122 15.53 4.33 -12.51
CA VAL A 122 15.25 5.71 -12.14
C VAL A 122 13.91 6.16 -12.70
N LYS A 123 13.06 6.73 -11.84
CA LYS A 123 11.80 7.37 -12.24
C LYS A 123 12.06 8.65 -13.02
N ILE A 124 11.42 8.77 -14.19
CA ILE A 124 11.53 9.96 -15.05
C ILE A 124 10.18 10.65 -15.34
N THR A 125 9.03 10.03 -15.00
CA THR A 125 7.71 10.63 -15.29
C THR A 125 6.69 10.29 -14.20
N GLY A 126 5.84 11.25 -13.88
CA GLY A 126 4.69 11.09 -13.00
C GLY A 126 4.69 12.04 -11.82
N VAL A 127 3.55 12.14 -11.14
CA VAL A 127 3.33 13.03 -10.01
C VAL A 127 4.21 12.65 -8.81
N GLY A 128 4.54 13.64 -7.97
CA GLY A 128 5.36 13.48 -6.77
C GLY A 128 6.86 13.46 -7.08
N ARG A 129 7.65 12.97 -6.14
CA ARG A 129 9.11 12.95 -6.16
C ARG A 129 9.68 12.43 -7.49
N MET A 130 10.61 13.18 -8.09
CA MET A 130 11.32 12.79 -9.31
C MET A 130 12.64 12.07 -8.98
N ALA A 131 13.21 11.41 -9.98
CA ALA A 131 14.50 10.69 -9.88
C ALA A 131 14.57 9.65 -8.74
N ILE A 132 13.42 9.12 -8.26
CA ILE A 132 13.46 7.98 -7.33
C ILE A 132 14.25 6.86 -7.99
N ALA A 133 15.25 6.36 -7.28
CA ALA A 133 16.19 5.37 -7.79
C ALA A 133 16.19 4.11 -6.92
N SER A 134 16.24 2.94 -7.57
CA SER A 134 16.34 1.63 -6.91
C SER A 134 17.26 0.73 -7.70
N VAL A 135 17.96 -0.17 -7.03
CA VAL A 135 18.86 -1.15 -7.62
C VAL A 135 18.17 -2.50 -7.74
N ALA A 136 18.29 -3.16 -8.88
CA ALA A 136 17.79 -4.49 -9.07
C ALA A 136 18.60 -5.50 -8.23
N PRO A 137 17.93 -6.33 -7.38
CA PRO A 137 18.64 -7.23 -6.49
C PRO A 137 19.31 -8.38 -7.25
N LYS A 138 20.20 -9.08 -6.55
CA LYS A 138 20.94 -10.23 -7.10
C LYS A 138 19.99 -11.27 -7.70
N GLY A 139 20.28 -11.72 -8.91
CA GLY A 139 19.51 -12.70 -9.66
C GLY A 139 18.21 -12.17 -10.25
N PHE A 140 17.94 -10.87 -10.17
CA PHE A 140 16.73 -10.27 -10.71
C PHE A 140 16.71 -10.28 -12.24
N VAL A 141 15.54 -10.61 -12.79
CA VAL A 141 15.21 -10.47 -14.20
C VAL A 141 13.85 -9.82 -14.31
N GLY A 142 13.74 -8.77 -15.11
CA GLY A 142 12.48 -8.04 -15.26
C GLY A 142 12.47 -7.07 -16.43
N ASN A 143 11.42 -6.26 -16.52
CA ASN A 143 11.28 -5.16 -17.47
C ASN A 143 10.64 -3.93 -16.79
N THR A 144 10.70 -2.79 -17.46
CA THR A 144 10.12 -1.54 -16.97
C THR A 144 9.14 -0.93 -17.95
N ASN A 145 8.23 -0.08 -17.42
CA ASN A 145 7.36 0.75 -18.22
C ASN A 145 8.08 2.04 -18.71
N GLN A 146 7.39 2.85 -19.52
CA GLN A 146 7.92 4.11 -20.09
C GLN A 146 8.13 5.25 -19.07
N HIS A 147 7.74 5.08 -17.82
CA HIS A 147 7.89 6.10 -16.76
C HIS A 147 9.19 5.98 -15.99
N MET A 148 10.01 4.99 -16.36
CA MET A 148 11.29 4.70 -15.77
C MET A 148 12.34 4.44 -16.84
N VAL A 149 13.60 4.62 -16.46
CA VAL A 149 14.76 4.20 -17.25
C VAL A 149 15.56 3.15 -16.49
N VAL A 150 16.19 2.27 -17.26
CA VAL A 150 17.20 1.32 -16.81
C VAL A 150 18.57 1.92 -17.13
N ILE A 151 19.41 2.11 -16.14
CA ILE A 151 20.79 2.58 -16.27
C ILE A 151 21.69 1.41 -15.94
N LYS A 152 22.51 1.00 -16.89
CA LYS A 152 23.53 -0.02 -16.68
C LYS A 152 24.82 0.66 -16.27
N THR A 153 25.30 0.37 -15.08
CA THR A 153 26.58 0.88 -14.56
C THR A 153 27.70 -0.16 -14.73
N GLY A 154 27.34 -1.44 -14.71
CA GLY A 154 28.28 -2.55 -14.72
C GLY A 154 28.95 -2.81 -13.36
N ASP A 155 28.52 -2.13 -12.32
CA ASP A 155 29.07 -2.26 -10.97
C ASP A 155 27.97 -2.09 -9.92
N THR A 156 27.86 -3.04 -8.98
CA THR A 156 26.86 -3.07 -7.92
C THR A 156 27.01 -1.92 -6.95
N GLU A 157 28.22 -1.64 -6.52
CA GLU A 157 28.49 -0.60 -5.51
C GLU A 157 28.26 0.80 -6.10
N LEU A 158 28.61 0.98 -7.37
CA LEU A 158 28.28 2.21 -8.10
C LEU A 158 26.78 2.41 -8.24
N SER A 159 26.02 1.35 -8.58
CA SER A 159 24.55 1.42 -8.65
C SER A 159 23.91 1.78 -7.32
N LYS A 160 24.40 1.20 -6.20
CA LYS A 160 23.94 1.54 -4.85
C LYS A 160 24.28 2.99 -4.48
N TYR A 161 25.52 3.39 -4.76
CA TYR A 161 25.97 4.77 -4.55
C TYR A 161 25.05 5.76 -5.26
N LEU A 162 24.79 5.55 -6.55
CA LEU A 162 23.92 6.40 -7.35
C LEU A 162 22.45 6.36 -6.86
N ALA A 163 21.99 5.21 -6.38
CA ALA A 163 20.64 5.11 -5.80
C ALA A 163 20.52 5.93 -4.51
N HIS A 164 21.48 5.84 -3.59
CA HIS A 164 21.51 6.69 -2.39
C HIS A 164 21.55 8.16 -2.75
N TYR A 165 22.46 8.53 -3.65
CA TYR A 165 22.65 9.90 -4.11
C TYR A 165 21.37 10.50 -4.73
N LEU A 166 20.76 9.82 -5.70
CA LEU A 166 19.53 10.28 -6.37
C LEU A 166 18.33 10.35 -5.43
N ASN A 167 18.33 9.56 -4.36
CA ASN A 167 17.29 9.57 -3.34
C ASN A 167 17.47 10.63 -2.24
N LEU A 168 18.52 11.45 -2.29
CA LEU A 168 18.65 12.64 -1.44
C LEU A 168 17.62 13.71 -1.86
N ASP A 169 17.09 14.45 -0.88
CA ASP A 169 16.09 15.50 -1.16
C ASP A 169 16.68 16.68 -1.93
N ILE A 170 17.95 17.02 -1.67
CA ILE A 170 18.68 18.07 -2.41
C ILE A 170 18.81 17.71 -3.89
N ILE A 171 19.03 16.45 -4.23
CA ILE A 171 19.18 15.97 -5.62
C ILE A 171 17.81 15.85 -6.29
N GLU A 172 16.81 15.38 -5.57
CA GLU A 172 15.42 15.39 -6.04
C GLU A 172 14.96 16.78 -6.44
N ARG A 173 15.27 17.81 -5.62
CA ARG A 173 14.92 19.21 -5.93
C ARG A 173 15.58 19.69 -7.22
N ILE A 174 16.83 19.29 -7.49
CA ILE A 174 17.53 19.58 -8.76
C ILE A 174 16.85 18.84 -9.92
N ALA A 175 16.52 17.54 -9.78
CA ALA A 175 15.82 16.77 -10.80
C ALA A 175 14.42 17.34 -11.10
N SER A 176 13.67 17.72 -10.07
CA SER A 176 12.36 18.35 -10.20
C SER A 176 12.44 19.70 -10.88
N ARG A 177 13.47 20.53 -10.61
CA ARG A 177 13.75 21.79 -11.31
C ARG A 177 13.82 21.61 -12.82
N HIS A 178 14.46 20.54 -13.28
CA HIS A 178 14.63 20.24 -14.70
C HIS A 178 13.46 19.49 -15.33
N SER A 179 12.46 19.09 -14.55
CA SER A 179 11.25 18.44 -15.06
C SER A 179 10.34 19.44 -15.75
N THR A 180 9.62 18.96 -16.77
CA THR A 180 8.66 19.73 -17.56
C THR A 180 7.27 19.11 -17.51
N GLY A 181 6.21 19.92 -17.70
CA GLY A 181 4.82 19.48 -17.74
C GLY A 181 4.07 19.70 -16.42
N GLY A 182 2.85 20.25 -16.51
CA GLY A 182 2.06 20.64 -15.33
C GLY A 182 1.37 19.47 -14.63
N THR A 183 0.63 18.64 -15.37
CA THR A 183 -0.19 17.55 -14.79
C THR A 183 0.62 16.27 -14.55
N ARG A 184 1.60 16.00 -15.37
CA ARG A 184 2.53 14.87 -15.27
C ARG A 184 3.94 15.35 -15.57
N PRO A 185 4.68 15.82 -14.57
CA PRO A 185 6.07 16.21 -14.74
C PRO A 185 6.89 15.08 -15.37
N ALA A 186 7.80 15.46 -16.27
CA ALA A 186 8.71 14.53 -16.92
C ALA A 186 10.13 15.11 -16.92
N LEU A 187 11.08 14.30 -16.50
CA LEU A 187 12.51 14.55 -16.61
C LEU A 187 13.00 13.91 -17.91
N ASP A 188 13.39 14.72 -18.88
CA ASP A 188 13.91 14.21 -20.14
C ASP A 188 15.30 13.60 -20.00
N TYR A 189 15.73 12.85 -21.02
CA TYR A 189 17.03 12.17 -20.99
C TYR A 189 18.24 13.13 -20.89
N PRO A 190 18.26 14.27 -21.61
CA PRO A 190 19.31 15.26 -21.45
C PRO A 190 19.40 15.79 -20.03
N SER A 191 18.28 16.14 -19.42
CA SER A 191 18.21 16.64 -18.04
C SER A 191 18.65 15.58 -17.02
N LEU A 192 18.10 14.36 -17.15
CA LEU A 192 18.54 13.21 -16.31
C LEU A 192 20.05 13.01 -16.40
N LYS A 193 20.59 12.94 -17.62
CA LYS A 193 22.02 12.73 -17.88
C LYS A 193 22.90 13.85 -17.36
N SER A 194 22.35 15.06 -17.18
CA SER A 194 23.07 16.24 -16.73
C SER A 194 23.08 16.42 -15.21
N ILE A 195 22.38 15.56 -14.44
CA ILE A 195 22.41 15.63 -12.97
C ILE A 195 23.87 15.53 -12.49
N PRO A 196 24.36 16.53 -11.73
CA PRO A 196 25.72 16.50 -11.22
C PRO A 196 25.87 15.41 -10.17
N ILE A 197 26.97 14.68 -10.19
CA ILE A 197 27.29 13.61 -9.24
C ILE A 197 28.56 14.01 -8.49
N ILE A 198 28.46 14.15 -7.18
CA ILE A 198 29.62 14.29 -6.29
C ILE A 198 30.14 12.88 -6.02
N GLU A 199 31.42 12.70 -6.05
CA GLU A 199 32.12 11.45 -5.72
C GLU A 199 32.49 11.39 -4.24
N ASP A 200 32.78 10.21 -3.72
CA ASP A 200 33.31 9.97 -2.39
C ASP A 200 32.45 10.46 -1.21
N ILE A 201 31.11 10.55 -1.40
CA ILE A 201 30.20 10.76 -0.28
C ILE A 201 30.12 9.48 0.54
N ASP A 202 30.33 9.60 1.85
CA ASP A 202 30.13 8.48 2.77
C ASP A 202 28.64 8.29 3.10
N PHE A 203 28.04 7.24 2.53
CA PHE A 203 26.65 6.84 2.80
C PHE A 203 26.49 5.84 3.95
N SER A 204 27.54 5.54 4.71
CA SER A 204 27.52 4.57 5.82
C SER A 204 26.45 4.88 6.88
N LEU A 205 26.15 6.16 7.10
CA LEU A 205 25.05 6.59 7.99
C LEU A 205 23.69 6.16 7.44
N ILE A 206 23.47 6.30 6.14
CA ILE A 206 22.22 5.89 5.49
C ILE A 206 22.10 4.37 5.51
N ASP A 207 23.18 3.63 5.20
CA ASP A 207 23.17 2.17 5.24
C ASP A 207 22.85 1.62 6.64
N LYS A 208 23.46 2.22 7.66
CA LYS A 208 23.17 1.89 9.07
C LYS A 208 21.71 2.19 9.42
N ALA A 209 21.20 3.35 9.01
CA ALA A 209 19.80 3.74 9.24
C ALA A 209 18.80 2.83 8.52
N LEU A 210 19.10 2.40 7.29
CA LEU A 210 18.30 1.44 6.53
C LEU A 210 18.24 0.08 7.23
N LYS A 211 19.37 -0.41 7.73
CA LYS A 211 19.43 -1.66 8.48
C LYS A 211 18.58 -1.57 9.76
N GLU A 212 18.75 -0.52 10.53
CA GLU A 212 18.01 -0.30 11.78
C GLU A 212 16.49 -0.15 11.51
N LYS A 213 16.11 0.59 10.47
CA LYS A 213 14.72 0.70 10.03
C LYS A 213 14.13 -0.67 9.71
N LYS A 214 14.86 -1.50 8.95
CA LYS A 214 14.43 -2.86 8.59
C LYS A 214 14.23 -3.74 9.81
N GLU A 215 15.17 -3.73 10.76
CA GLU A 215 15.06 -4.48 12.03
C GLU A 215 13.83 -4.05 12.85
N LYS A 216 13.50 -2.74 12.85
CA LYS A 216 12.29 -2.21 13.52
C LYS A 216 11.02 -2.62 12.80
N GLU A 217 11.00 -2.60 11.47
CA GLU A 217 9.86 -3.03 10.65
C GLU A 217 9.61 -4.54 10.81
N GLU A 218 10.66 -5.37 10.86
CA GLU A 218 10.55 -6.80 11.14
C GLU A 218 9.96 -7.07 12.53
N LYS A 219 10.44 -6.39 13.57
CA LYS A 219 9.88 -6.48 14.93
C LYS A 219 8.42 -6.02 14.99
N ALA A 220 8.08 -4.94 14.27
CA ALA A 220 6.70 -4.48 14.19
C ALA A 220 5.78 -5.52 13.51
N CYS A 221 6.27 -6.17 12.46
CA CYS A 221 5.56 -7.25 11.78
C CYS A 221 5.33 -8.45 12.73
N GLU A 222 6.37 -8.91 13.43
CA GLU A 222 6.26 -9.99 14.43
C GLU A 222 5.23 -9.66 15.51
N LEU A 223 5.22 -8.43 16.02
CA LEU A 223 4.23 -8.01 17.01
C LEU A 223 2.79 -8.12 16.47
N LEU A 224 2.58 -7.67 15.24
CA LEU A 224 1.26 -7.69 14.60
C LEU A 224 0.81 -9.11 14.25
N ASP A 225 1.71 -9.96 13.76
CA ASP A 225 1.44 -11.36 13.43
C ASP A 225 1.08 -12.19 14.66
N ASN A 226 1.66 -11.85 15.80
CA ASN A 226 1.37 -12.52 17.08
C ASN A 226 -0.01 -12.18 17.67
N ILE A 227 -0.72 -11.17 17.18
CA ILE A 227 -2.04 -10.79 17.70
C ILE A 227 -3.05 -11.92 17.56
N ASP A 228 -3.11 -12.58 16.40
CA ASP A 228 -4.05 -13.67 16.16
C ASP A 228 -3.76 -14.86 17.09
N TYR A 229 -2.48 -15.20 17.24
CA TYR A 229 -2.06 -16.27 18.13
C TYR A 229 -2.41 -15.97 19.60
N TYR A 230 -2.14 -14.74 20.06
CA TYR A 230 -2.51 -14.28 21.39
C TYR A 230 -4.03 -14.41 21.62
N LEU A 231 -4.85 -13.88 20.71
CA LEU A 231 -6.30 -13.90 20.85
C LEU A 231 -6.83 -15.34 20.93
N LEU A 232 -6.39 -16.21 20.04
CA LEU A 232 -6.78 -17.62 20.03
C LEU A 232 -6.36 -18.32 21.34
N SER A 233 -5.14 -18.06 21.81
CA SER A 233 -4.62 -18.63 23.06
C SER A 233 -5.46 -18.23 24.28
N VAL A 234 -5.75 -16.92 24.42
CA VAL A 234 -6.57 -16.39 25.53
C VAL A 234 -7.99 -16.95 25.49
N LEU A 235 -8.53 -17.18 24.30
CA LEU A 235 -9.85 -17.79 24.13
C LEU A 235 -9.86 -19.31 24.27
N GLY A 236 -8.69 -19.93 24.45
CA GLY A 236 -8.55 -21.41 24.54
C GLY A 236 -8.81 -22.12 23.21
N ILE A 237 -8.63 -21.42 22.08
CA ILE A 237 -8.83 -21.96 20.74
C ILE A 237 -7.48 -22.47 20.22
N LYS A 238 -7.43 -23.74 19.85
CA LYS A 238 -6.23 -24.37 19.29
C LYS A 238 -6.31 -24.39 17.77
N MET A 239 -5.27 -23.88 17.13
CA MET A 239 -5.12 -24.03 15.68
C MET A 239 -4.92 -25.50 15.31
N PRO A 240 -5.53 -25.96 14.22
CA PRO A 240 -5.24 -27.30 13.70
C PRO A 240 -3.75 -27.38 13.36
N THR A 241 -3.13 -28.49 13.70
CA THR A 241 -1.76 -28.78 13.26
C THR A 241 -1.76 -28.84 11.73
N SER A 242 -0.93 -28.00 11.09
CA SER A 242 -0.80 -28.03 9.63
C SER A 242 -0.31 -29.41 9.21
N LYS A 243 -1.19 -30.19 8.56
CA LYS A 243 -0.74 -31.40 7.89
C LYS A 243 -0.04 -31.01 6.60
N SER A 244 0.92 -31.81 6.18
CA SER A 244 1.60 -31.61 4.91
C SER A 244 0.56 -31.50 3.77
N GLN A 245 0.81 -30.68 2.76
CA GLN A 245 -0.12 -30.50 1.63
C GLN A 245 -0.07 -31.70 0.65
N THR A 246 0.02 -32.90 1.16
CA THR A 246 0.00 -34.11 0.32
C THR A 246 -1.39 -34.35 -0.27
N LEU A 247 -1.47 -35.09 -1.36
CA LEU A 247 -2.74 -35.49 -1.96
C LEU A 247 -3.63 -36.23 -0.94
N GLN A 248 -3.03 -37.03 -0.03
CA GLN A 248 -3.72 -37.76 1.02
C GLN A 248 -4.38 -36.84 2.05
N ASP A 249 -3.79 -35.68 2.35
CA ASP A 249 -4.36 -34.69 3.27
C ASP A 249 -5.57 -33.95 2.68
N ARG A 250 -5.72 -33.98 1.35
CA ARG A 250 -6.86 -33.39 0.63
C ARG A 250 -8.04 -34.35 0.48
N VAL A 251 -7.84 -35.64 0.74
CA VAL A 251 -8.90 -36.66 0.65
C VAL A 251 -9.46 -36.92 2.06
N PHE A 252 -10.73 -36.65 2.23
CA PHE A 252 -11.45 -36.88 3.47
C PHE A 252 -12.85 -37.44 3.19
N THR A 253 -13.40 -38.18 4.15
CA THR A 253 -14.75 -38.73 4.06
C THR A 253 -15.67 -38.02 5.03
N VAL A 254 -16.88 -37.71 4.59
CA VAL A 254 -17.91 -37.06 5.41
C VAL A 254 -19.13 -37.94 5.48
N ASN A 255 -19.68 -38.11 6.69
CA ASN A 255 -20.88 -38.88 6.87
C ASN A 255 -22.07 -38.15 6.21
N TYR A 256 -22.86 -38.88 5.40
CA TYR A 256 -24.01 -38.31 4.65
C TYR A 256 -24.97 -37.54 5.54
N ASN A 257 -25.20 -37.97 6.77
CA ASN A 257 -26.07 -37.28 7.73
C ASN A 257 -25.59 -35.85 8.08
N LYS A 258 -24.29 -35.56 7.91
CA LYS A 258 -23.72 -34.22 8.13
C LYS A 258 -23.87 -33.30 6.92
N ILE A 259 -24.10 -33.87 5.75
CA ILE A 259 -24.26 -33.14 4.48
C ILE A 259 -25.75 -32.92 4.17
N SER A 260 -26.65 -33.77 4.68
CA SER A 260 -28.09 -33.74 4.39
C SER A 260 -28.70 -32.39 4.79
N GLY A 261 -29.27 -31.70 3.81
CA GLY A 261 -29.84 -30.36 3.98
C GLY A 261 -28.84 -29.20 3.98
N GLY A 262 -27.54 -29.48 3.81
CA GLY A 262 -26.45 -28.51 3.77
C GLY A 262 -25.85 -28.30 2.38
N ARG A 263 -24.84 -27.44 2.34
CA ARG A 263 -24.04 -27.21 1.12
C ARG A 263 -23.10 -28.38 0.87
N LEU A 264 -22.92 -28.75 -0.39
CA LEU A 264 -21.93 -29.77 -0.83
C LEU A 264 -20.53 -29.16 -1.09
N ASP A 265 -20.19 -28.08 -0.41
CA ASP A 265 -18.88 -27.44 -0.54
C ASP A 265 -17.82 -28.21 0.27
N PRO A 266 -16.82 -28.82 -0.37
CA PRO A 266 -15.78 -29.60 0.33
C PRO A 266 -15.02 -28.80 1.39
N LYS A 267 -14.86 -27.49 1.22
CA LYS A 267 -14.15 -26.61 2.18
C LYS A 267 -14.78 -26.65 3.57
N LEU A 268 -16.11 -26.71 3.65
CA LEU A 268 -16.85 -26.79 4.92
C LEU A 268 -16.48 -28.04 5.76
N TYR A 269 -16.11 -29.11 5.07
CA TYR A 269 -15.91 -30.42 5.68
C TYR A 269 -14.42 -30.80 5.76
N SER A 270 -13.53 -29.88 5.38
CA SER A 270 -12.10 -30.13 5.47
C SER A 270 -11.70 -30.40 6.93
N THR A 271 -10.73 -31.30 7.13
CA THR A 271 -10.30 -31.72 8.47
C THR A 271 -9.85 -30.51 9.31
N SER A 272 -9.19 -29.52 8.72
CA SER A 272 -8.72 -28.32 9.40
C SER A 272 -9.89 -27.45 9.90
N ILE A 273 -10.90 -27.21 9.06
CA ILE A 273 -12.08 -26.43 9.45
C ILE A 273 -12.87 -27.15 10.54
N VAL A 274 -13.07 -28.47 10.41
CA VAL A 274 -13.77 -29.28 11.43
C VAL A 274 -13.03 -29.27 12.77
N GLN A 275 -11.71 -29.41 12.78
CA GLN A 275 -10.89 -29.34 14.01
C GLN A 275 -10.95 -27.95 14.65
N LEU A 276 -10.90 -26.91 13.83
CA LEU A 276 -10.99 -25.54 14.30
C LEU A 276 -12.35 -25.24 14.92
N MET A 277 -13.44 -25.66 14.27
CA MET A 277 -14.79 -25.51 14.83
C MET A 277 -14.95 -26.30 16.13
N GLN A 278 -14.42 -27.50 16.21
CA GLN A 278 -14.40 -28.28 17.48
C GLN A 278 -13.64 -27.53 18.58
N SER A 279 -12.49 -26.93 18.25
CA SER A 279 -11.71 -26.15 19.21
C SER A 279 -12.46 -24.89 19.69
N LEU A 280 -13.18 -24.20 18.81
CA LEU A 280 -14.07 -23.10 19.18
C LEU A 280 -15.12 -23.53 20.22
N PHE A 281 -15.75 -24.69 19.98
CA PHE A 281 -16.75 -25.24 20.93
C PHE A 281 -16.15 -25.67 22.26
N MET A 282 -14.89 -26.03 22.30
CA MET A 282 -14.16 -26.42 23.52
C MET A 282 -13.63 -25.21 24.33
N SER A 283 -13.74 -23.98 23.81
CA SER A 283 -13.39 -22.75 24.55
C SER A 283 -14.11 -22.72 25.90
N PRO A 284 -13.46 -22.23 26.99
CA PRO A 284 -14.09 -22.13 28.30
C PRO A 284 -15.17 -21.06 28.43
N TYR A 285 -15.26 -20.17 27.41
CA TYR A 285 -16.22 -19.06 27.42
C TYR A 285 -17.54 -19.42 26.72
N ASP A 286 -18.55 -18.61 26.91
CA ASP A 286 -19.86 -18.74 26.24
C ASP A 286 -19.72 -18.60 24.72
N LYS A 287 -20.67 -19.15 23.98
CA LYS A 287 -20.74 -19.13 22.52
C LYS A 287 -22.11 -18.69 22.09
N GLN A 288 -22.12 -17.70 21.21
CA GLN A 288 -23.35 -17.15 20.63
C GLN A 288 -23.14 -16.87 19.13
N PRO A 289 -24.16 -16.99 18.28
CA PRO A 289 -24.02 -16.61 16.89
C PRO A 289 -23.89 -15.09 16.77
N LEU A 290 -23.10 -14.61 15.79
CA LEU A 290 -22.88 -13.17 15.56
C LEU A 290 -24.19 -12.39 15.46
N LYS A 291 -25.22 -12.97 14.81
CA LYS A 291 -26.53 -12.31 14.61
C LYS A 291 -27.19 -11.86 15.91
N ASP A 292 -26.94 -12.53 17.03
CA ASP A 292 -27.59 -12.21 18.32
C ASP A 292 -27.09 -10.88 18.91
N PHE A 293 -25.94 -10.38 18.45
CA PHE A 293 -25.40 -9.08 18.83
C PHE A 293 -25.77 -7.97 17.85
N ILE A 294 -26.29 -8.29 16.66
CA ILE A 294 -26.57 -7.30 15.62
C ILE A 294 -27.90 -6.61 15.89
N ILE A 295 -27.87 -5.34 16.23
CA ILE A 295 -29.08 -4.51 16.40
C ILE A 295 -29.45 -3.76 15.12
N ARG A 296 -28.49 -3.57 14.20
CA ARG A 296 -28.72 -2.93 12.91
C ARG A 296 -27.75 -3.47 11.87
N SER A 297 -28.23 -3.62 10.64
CA SER A 297 -27.46 -4.13 9.52
C SER A 297 -27.91 -3.44 8.23
N CYS A 298 -26.95 -2.95 7.43
CA CYS A 298 -27.24 -2.21 6.21
C CYS A 298 -26.16 -2.39 5.15
N SER A 299 -26.55 -2.64 3.90
CA SER A 299 -25.63 -2.56 2.75
C SER A 299 -25.39 -1.12 2.35
N GLY A 300 -24.18 -0.83 1.85
CA GLY A 300 -23.83 0.48 1.36
C GLY A 300 -24.43 0.82 -0.02
N ASP A 301 -24.08 2.00 -0.50
CA ASP A 301 -24.47 2.52 -1.81
C ASP A 301 -23.28 3.19 -2.48
N TRP A 302 -23.17 3.02 -3.79
CA TRP A 302 -22.07 3.62 -4.56
C TRP A 302 -22.28 5.10 -4.87
N GLY A 303 -23.53 5.57 -4.88
CA GLY A 303 -23.89 6.94 -5.19
C GLY A 303 -23.59 7.36 -6.63
N LYS A 304 -23.64 8.66 -6.87
CA LYS A 304 -23.33 9.28 -8.15
C LYS A 304 -21.89 9.77 -8.18
N ASP A 305 -21.32 9.93 -9.38
CA ASP A 305 -19.97 10.43 -9.55
C ASP A 305 -19.84 11.87 -9.05
N GLU A 306 -18.65 12.23 -8.57
CA GLU A 306 -18.37 13.57 -8.06
C GLU A 306 -18.58 14.67 -9.13
N SER A 307 -18.34 14.33 -10.40
CA SER A 307 -18.51 15.21 -11.54
C SER A 307 -19.96 15.39 -12.01
N GLU A 308 -20.90 14.58 -11.50
CA GLU A 308 -22.30 14.69 -11.87
C GLU A 308 -22.96 15.90 -11.20
N GLU A 309 -23.77 16.63 -11.98
CA GLU A 309 -24.65 17.66 -11.42
C GLU A 309 -25.76 17.02 -10.60
N VAL A 310 -25.91 17.40 -9.36
CA VAL A 310 -26.92 16.88 -8.43
C VAL A 310 -27.66 18.02 -7.72
N ASN A 311 -28.85 17.71 -7.25
CA ASN A 311 -29.56 18.61 -6.33
C ASN A 311 -28.99 18.43 -4.91
N GLU A 312 -28.18 19.38 -4.44
CA GLU A 312 -27.51 19.34 -3.13
C GLU A 312 -28.49 19.27 -1.95
N ASN A 313 -29.76 19.64 -2.11
CA ASN A 313 -30.77 19.42 -1.09
C ASN A 313 -31.17 17.94 -0.93
N LYS A 314 -30.92 17.11 -1.96
CA LYS A 314 -31.24 15.68 -1.96
C LYS A 314 -30.04 14.78 -1.79
N TYR A 315 -28.84 15.30 -2.06
CA TYR A 315 -27.60 14.54 -2.05
C TYR A 315 -26.59 15.20 -1.12
N THR A 316 -25.77 14.39 -0.48
CA THR A 316 -24.63 14.84 0.32
C THR A 316 -23.35 14.25 -0.26
N LYS A 317 -22.32 15.08 -0.41
CA LYS A 317 -20.99 14.63 -0.81
C LYS A 317 -20.34 13.89 0.35
N CYS A 318 -19.98 12.62 0.13
CA CYS A 318 -19.38 11.74 1.13
C CYS A 318 -18.11 11.09 0.58
N LEU A 319 -17.15 10.83 1.45
CA LEU A 319 -16.06 9.91 1.18
C LEU A 319 -16.63 8.49 1.24
N VAL A 320 -16.54 7.73 0.13
CA VAL A 320 -17.12 6.39 0.02
C VAL A 320 -16.04 5.34 0.24
N ILE A 321 -16.11 4.62 1.36
CA ILE A 321 -15.23 3.51 1.69
C ILE A 321 -15.55 2.31 0.81
N ARG A 322 -14.53 1.73 0.20
CA ARG A 322 -14.56 0.47 -0.57
C ARG A 322 -13.63 -0.55 0.09
N ALA A 323 -13.62 -1.76 -0.42
CA ALA A 323 -12.66 -2.78 0.00
C ALA A 323 -11.19 -2.38 -0.26
N THR A 324 -10.95 -1.48 -1.22
CA THR A 324 -9.61 -0.96 -1.56
C THR A 324 -9.03 -0.01 -0.50
N GLU A 325 -9.85 0.55 0.37
CA GLU A 325 -9.42 1.38 1.49
C GLU A 325 -9.09 0.57 2.75
N PHE A 326 -9.34 -0.74 2.76
CA PHE A 326 -8.86 -1.63 3.80
C PHE A 326 -7.40 -1.95 3.54
N ASP A 327 -6.51 -1.61 4.46
CA ASP A 327 -5.10 -2.02 4.39
C ASP A 327 -4.93 -3.53 4.68
N ASN A 328 -3.70 -4.05 4.58
CA ASN A 328 -3.41 -5.45 4.86
C ASN A 328 -3.67 -5.84 6.32
N THR A 329 -3.79 -4.86 7.22
CA THR A 329 -4.13 -5.07 8.63
C THR A 329 -5.60 -4.77 8.92
N TYR A 330 -6.40 -4.53 7.85
CA TYR A 330 -7.84 -4.23 7.87
C TYR A 330 -8.20 -2.91 8.56
N ASN A 331 -7.24 -2.01 8.73
CA ASN A 331 -7.52 -0.63 9.08
C ASN A 331 -7.98 0.14 7.83
N LEU A 332 -8.68 1.23 8.03
CA LEU A 332 -9.07 2.11 6.93
C LEU A 332 -7.93 3.07 6.62
N HIS A 333 -7.47 3.03 5.38
CA HIS A 333 -6.44 3.91 4.83
C HIS A 333 -7.10 4.92 3.88
N LEU A 334 -7.49 6.08 4.41
CA LEU A 334 -8.33 7.07 3.74
C LEU A 334 -7.56 8.23 3.12
N ASP A 335 -6.24 8.28 3.27
CA ASP A 335 -5.34 9.31 2.74
C ASP A 335 -4.62 8.89 1.44
N ASN A 336 -5.05 7.79 0.81
CA ASN A 336 -4.48 7.33 -0.44
C ASN A 336 -5.15 7.99 -1.67
N SER A 337 -4.43 8.02 -2.80
CA SER A 337 -4.90 8.64 -4.06
C SER A 337 -6.10 7.95 -4.73
N ARG A 338 -6.51 6.79 -4.23
CA ARG A 338 -7.65 6.01 -4.76
C ARG A 338 -8.97 6.37 -4.09
N VAL A 339 -8.93 7.06 -2.95
CA VAL A 339 -10.13 7.52 -2.23
C VAL A 339 -11.04 8.31 -3.15
N LYS A 340 -12.35 8.06 -3.07
CA LYS A 340 -13.35 8.69 -3.92
C LYS A 340 -14.41 9.40 -3.10
N TYR A 341 -14.67 10.65 -3.48
CA TYR A 341 -15.85 11.38 -3.02
C TYR A 341 -16.99 11.16 -4.02
N ARG A 342 -18.19 10.97 -3.50
CA ARG A 342 -19.39 10.72 -4.31
C ARG A 342 -20.62 11.34 -3.66
N TRP A 343 -21.63 11.56 -4.48
CA TRP A 343 -22.91 12.10 -4.02
C TRP A 343 -23.83 10.97 -3.59
N ILE A 344 -24.14 10.90 -2.31
CA ILE A 344 -25.06 9.90 -1.73
C ILE A 344 -26.40 10.56 -1.46
N GLU A 345 -27.49 9.91 -1.84
CA GLU A 345 -28.84 10.38 -1.56
C GLU A 345 -29.09 10.42 -0.04
N ASN A 346 -29.65 11.53 0.45
CA ASN A 346 -29.86 11.76 1.88
C ASN A 346 -30.72 10.68 2.53
N SER A 347 -31.71 10.15 1.81
CA SER A 347 -32.56 9.05 2.26
C SER A 347 -31.77 7.75 2.48
N LYS A 348 -30.79 7.45 1.63
CA LYS A 348 -29.88 6.31 1.79
C LYS A 348 -28.88 6.53 2.90
N LEU A 349 -28.29 7.73 2.99
CA LEU A 349 -27.36 8.08 4.05
C LEU A 349 -28.02 7.97 5.44
N SER A 350 -29.27 8.42 5.57
CA SER A 350 -30.08 8.27 6.79
C SER A 350 -30.32 6.79 7.14
N LYS A 351 -30.55 5.93 6.13
CA LYS A 351 -30.68 4.48 6.36
C LYS A 351 -29.39 3.83 6.81
N MET A 352 -28.26 4.25 6.25
CA MET A 352 -26.93 3.78 6.69
C MET A 352 -26.70 4.07 8.16
N ASN A 353 -27.14 5.24 8.67
CA ASN A 353 -27.08 5.62 10.08
C ASN A 353 -25.73 5.26 10.72
N ILE A 354 -24.70 5.94 10.24
CA ILE A 354 -23.29 5.63 10.53
C ILE A 354 -22.87 6.24 11.86
N HIS A 355 -22.26 5.42 12.71
CA HIS A 355 -21.74 5.84 14.03
C HIS A 355 -20.35 5.27 14.28
N ALA A 356 -19.65 5.84 15.25
CA ALA A 356 -18.44 5.22 15.77
C ALA A 356 -18.74 3.82 16.33
N ASN A 357 -17.77 2.93 16.23
CA ASN A 357 -17.86 1.51 16.56
C ASN A 357 -18.75 0.67 15.65
N ASP A 358 -19.29 1.22 14.56
CA ASP A 358 -19.88 0.41 13.52
C ASP A 358 -18.79 -0.43 12.80
N LEU A 359 -19.11 -1.68 12.52
CA LEU A 359 -18.22 -2.61 11.83
C LEU A 359 -18.57 -2.67 10.34
N LEU A 360 -17.55 -2.58 9.50
CA LEU A 360 -17.66 -2.65 8.04
C LEU A 360 -17.11 -3.99 7.56
N ILE A 361 -17.93 -4.77 6.85
CA ILE A 361 -17.62 -6.12 6.37
C ILE A 361 -17.58 -6.08 4.85
N GLU A 362 -16.48 -6.54 4.26
CA GLU A 362 -16.38 -6.74 2.82
C GLU A 362 -17.21 -7.95 2.41
N LYS A 363 -18.29 -7.71 1.65
CA LYS A 363 -19.18 -8.79 1.22
C LYS A 363 -18.98 -9.24 -0.22
N SER A 364 -18.29 -8.46 -1.05
CA SER A 364 -18.12 -8.75 -2.48
C SER A 364 -16.83 -8.15 -3.03
N GLY A 365 -16.28 -8.73 -4.08
CA GLY A 365 -15.14 -8.17 -4.81
C GLY A 365 -13.82 -8.87 -4.55
N GLY A 366 -13.76 -9.94 -3.76
CA GLY A 366 -12.53 -10.68 -3.49
C GLY A 366 -12.05 -11.51 -4.67
N SER A 367 -10.76 -11.86 -4.64
CA SER A 367 -10.07 -12.76 -5.56
C SER A 367 -9.72 -14.09 -4.87
N GLU A 368 -8.98 -14.93 -5.55
CA GLU A 368 -8.46 -16.18 -4.97
C GLU A 368 -7.42 -15.89 -3.87
N ASP A 369 -6.54 -14.95 -4.13
CA ASP A 369 -5.49 -14.55 -3.19
C ASP A 369 -6.02 -13.67 -2.05
N GLN A 370 -7.10 -12.95 -2.29
CA GLN A 370 -7.72 -12.05 -1.33
C GLN A 370 -9.22 -12.34 -1.17
N PRO A 371 -9.57 -13.36 -0.36
CA PRO A 371 -10.95 -13.75 -0.12
C PRO A 371 -11.75 -12.64 0.57
N VAL A 372 -13.07 -12.58 0.32
CA VAL A 372 -13.98 -11.63 0.98
C VAL A 372 -14.18 -11.95 2.46
N GLY A 373 -14.72 -11.00 3.21
CA GLY A 373 -14.97 -11.13 4.64
C GLY A 373 -13.97 -10.36 5.51
N ARG A 374 -13.10 -9.55 4.90
CA ARG A 374 -12.30 -8.59 5.66
C ARG A 374 -13.21 -7.64 6.43
N ILE A 375 -12.76 -7.24 7.60
CA ILE A 375 -13.55 -6.38 8.48
C ILE A 375 -12.75 -5.16 8.91
N SER A 376 -13.40 -4.02 9.04
CA SER A 376 -12.85 -2.82 9.64
C SER A 376 -13.83 -2.19 10.62
N ILE A 377 -13.39 -1.23 11.40
CA ILE A 377 -14.20 -0.52 12.39
C ILE A 377 -14.11 0.98 12.14
N LEU A 378 -15.24 1.69 12.29
CA LEU A 378 -15.28 3.15 12.23
C LEU A 378 -14.94 3.74 13.59
N THR A 379 -13.96 4.65 13.61
CA THR A 379 -13.56 5.38 14.82
C THR A 379 -14.10 6.80 14.81
N ASP A 380 -14.10 7.43 15.99
CA ASP A 380 -14.51 8.85 16.13
C ASP A 380 -13.62 9.78 15.28
N GLU A 381 -12.31 9.48 15.17
CA GLU A 381 -11.37 10.27 14.37
C GLU A 381 -11.80 10.29 12.89
N ILE A 382 -12.07 9.11 12.32
CA ILE A 382 -12.51 8.97 10.92
C ILE A 382 -13.78 9.78 10.66
N LEU A 383 -14.73 9.74 11.58
CA LEU A 383 -16.03 10.42 11.43
C LEU A 383 -15.95 11.94 11.66
N LYS A 384 -14.95 12.43 12.42
CA LYS A 384 -14.70 13.87 12.60
C LYS A 384 -14.09 14.52 11.37
N GLU A 385 -13.19 13.79 10.70
CA GLU A 385 -12.46 14.31 9.54
C GLU A 385 -13.29 14.32 8.26
N ASN A 386 -14.19 13.35 8.11
CA ASN A 386 -14.88 13.13 6.84
C ASN A 386 -16.36 12.76 7.04
N ARG A 387 -17.20 13.21 6.11
CA ARG A 387 -18.54 12.67 5.96
C ARG A 387 -18.45 11.35 5.21
N ILE A 388 -18.69 10.25 5.93
CA ILE A 388 -18.45 8.89 5.46
C ILE A 388 -19.72 8.27 4.88
N ALA A 389 -19.56 7.53 3.80
CA ALA A 389 -20.45 6.50 3.31
C ALA A 389 -19.61 5.26 2.95
N TYR A 390 -20.23 4.17 2.53
CA TYR A 390 -19.53 2.95 2.10
C TYR A 390 -20.23 2.34 0.89
N SER A 391 -19.44 1.65 0.05
CA SER A 391 -19.94 1.10 -1.22
C SER A 391 -20.91 -0.06 -1.01
N ASN A 392 -21.64 -0.40 -2.06
CA ASN A 392 -22.51 -1.57 -2.09
C ASN A 392 -21.79 -2.92 -1.92
N PHE A 393 -20.45 -2.95 -2.00
CA PHE A 393 -19.62 -4.13 -1.72
C PHE A 393 -19.29 -4.29 -0.23
N ILE A 394 -19.64 -3.31 0.57
CA ILE A 394 -19.48 -3.30 2.04
C ILE A 394 -20.83 -3.45 2.69
N HIS A 395 -20.86 -4.19 3.79
CA HIS A 395 -22.00 -4.34 4.66
C HIS A 395 -21.65 -3.86 6.06
N LYS A 396 -22.46 -2.95 6.59
CA LYS A 396 -22.27 -2.40 7.94
C LYS A 396 -23.12 -3.16 8.95
N ILE A 397 -22.57 -3.43 10.12
CA ILE A 397 -23.33 -3.87 11.31
C ILE A 397 -23.07 -2.95 12.49
N THR A 398 -24.11 -2.72 13.27
CA THR A 398 -24.06 -2.09 14.61
C THR A 398 -24.37 -3.16 15.62
N VAL A 399 -23.58 -3.28 16.67
CA VAL A 399 -23.71 -4.36 17.66
C VAL A 399 -23.98 -3.83 19.07
N GLU A 400 -24.62 -4.65 19.90
CA GLU A 400 -24.89 -4.39 21.31
C GLU A 400 -24.68 -5.68 22.12
N GLY A 401 -24.36 -5.53 23.42
CA GLY A 401 -24.13 -6.69 24.31
C GLY A 401 -22.73 -7.30 24.22
N ILE A 402 -21.87 -6.81 23.35
CA ILE A 402 -20.47 -7.21 23.16
C ILE A 402 -19.62 -5.97 22.92
N ASN A 403 -18.34 -5.98 23.34
CA ASN A 403 -17.42 -4.90 23.03
C ASN A 403 -17.13 -4.88 21.51
N PRO A 404 -17.45 -3.78 20.78
CA PRO A 404 -17.29 -3.74 19.31
C PRO A 404 -15.84 -3.90 18.86
N MET A 405 -14.86 -3.39 19.63
CA MET A 405 -13.44 -3.53 19.32
C MET A 405 -12.95 -4.96 19.54
N TYR A 406 -13.44 -5.65 20.59
CA TYR A 406 -13.19 -7.07 20.78
C TYR A 406 -13.75 -7.87 19.59
N LEU A 407 -14.98 -7.59 19.20
CA LEU A 407 -15.62 -8.28 18.06
C LEU A 407 -14.87 -8.02 16.74
N TYR A 408 -14.40 -6.79 16.53
CA TYR A 408 -13.54 -6.47 15.39
C TYR A 408 -12.29 -7.35 15.36
N PHE A 409 -11.55 -7.45 16.46
CA PHE A 409 -10.35 -8.28 16.52
C PHE A 409 -10.68 -9.77 16.35
N TYR A 410 -11.77 -10.22 16.96
CA TYR A 410 -12.21 -11.61 16.81
C TYR A 410 -12.52 -11.96 15.36
N LEU A 411 -13.35 -11.17 14.69
CA LEU A 411 -13.75 -11.42 13.30
C LEU A 411 -12.56 -11.29 12.33
N LYS A 412 -11.64 -10.38 12.60
CA LYS A 412 -10.39 -10.24 11.85
C LYS A 412 -9.54 -11.50 11.98
N THR A 413 -9.33 -11.99 13.19
CA THR A 413 -8.60 -13.25 13.44
C THR A 413 -9.29 -14.42 12.75
N MET A 414 -10.63 -14.54 12.82
CA MET A 414 -11.37 -15.61 12.13
C MET A 414 -11.18 -15.55 10.61
N HIS A 415 -11.10 -14.36 10.03
CA HIS A 415 -10.77 -14.19 8.62
C HIS A 415 -9.32 -14.60 8.31
N ASN A 416 -8.34 -14.16 9.11
CA ASN A 416 -6.92 -14.47 8.93
C ASN A 416 -6.66 -15.99 8.97
N ILE A 417 -7.34 -16.72 9.84
CA ILE A 417 -7.26 -18.19 9.94
C ILE A 417 -8.17 -18.94 8.95
N LYS A 418 -8.73 -18.22 7.96
CA LYS A 418 -9.47 -18.78 6.82
C LYS A 418 -10.84 -19.42 7.12
N ILE A 419 -11.44 -19.15 8.28
CA ILE A 419 -12.82 -19.63 8.57
C ILE A 419 -13.81 -19.07 7.55
N THR A 420 -13.68 -17.82 7.19
CA THR A 420 -14.57 -17.15 6.23
C THR A 420 -14.51 -17.71 4.82
N ASP A 421 -13.45 -18.45 4.47
CA ASP A 421 -13.33 -19.08 3.12
C ASP A 421 -14.46 -20.08 2.87
N SER A 422 -14.96 -20.73 3.90
CA SER A 422 -16.09 -21.65 3.83
C SER A 422 -17.44 -20.94 3.67
N MET A 423 -17.51 -19.63 3.95
CA MET A 423 -18.73 -18.84 3.92
C MET A 423 -18.88 -18.04 2.62
N GLN A 424 -18.16 -18.42 1.56
CA GLN A 424 -18.13 -17.71 0.29
C GLN A 424 -18.85 -18.49 -0.80
N SER A 425 -19.40 -17.76 -1.77
CA SER A 425 -19.84 -18.28 -3.06
C SER A 425 -19.11 -17.56 -4.18
N GLN A 426 -18.86 -18.26 -5.28
CA GLN A 426 -18.23 -17.69 -6.46
C GLN A 426 -19.21 -17.73 -7.64
N THR A 427 -19.45 -16.59 -8.24
CA THR A 427 -20.22 -16.45 -9.47
C THR A 427 -19.45 -15.55 -10.44
N ASN A 428 -19.24 -16.01 -11.67
CA ASN A 428 -18.55 -15.23 -12.72
C ASN A 428 -17.16 -14.67 -12.31
N GLY A 429 -16.40 -15.45 -11.54
CA GLY A 429 -15.07 -15.04 -11.06
C GLY A 429 -15.07 -14.10 -9.87
N ILE A 430 -16.22 -13.57 -9.45
CA ILE A 430 -16.35 -12.70 -8.29
C ILE A 430 -16.72 -13.53 -7.06
N ARG A 431 -15.99 -13.35 -5.96
CA ARG A 431 -16.31 -13.97 -4.67
C ARG A 431 -17.28 -13.07 -3.90
N ASN A 432 -18.29 -13.71 -3.31
CA ASN A 432 -19.31 -13.06 -2.49
C ASN A 432 -19.42 -13.80 -1.15
N LEU A 433 -19.50 -13.04 -0.06
CA LEU A 433 -19.76 -13.56 1.26
C LEU A 433 -21.23 -13.94 1.39
N ILE A 434 -21.54 -15.14 1.88
CA ILE A 434 -22.89 -15.59 2.18
C ILE A 434 -23.25 -15.01 3.56
N MET A 435 -23.90 -13.84 3.54
CA MET A 435 -24.17 -13.06 4.75
C MET A 435 -24.93 -13.85 5.82
N ALA A 436 -25.83 -14.75 5.43
CA ALA A 436 -26.56 -15.59 6.38
C ALA A 436 -25.63 -16.54 7.14
N GLU A 437 -24.65 -17.13 6.47
CA GLU A 437 -23.63 -17.98 7.11
C GLU A 437 -22.69 -17.16 7.97
N TYR A 438 -22.25 -16.01 7.46
CA TYR A 438 -21.39 -15.09 8.21
C TYR A 438 -22.05 -14.62 9.51
N PHE A 439 -23.35 -14.29 9.48
CA PHE A 439 -24.09 -13.87 10.67
C PHE A 439 -24.41 -15.04 11.64
N ASN A 440 -24.43 -16.27 11.15
CA ASN A 440 -24.59 -17.45 11.99
C ASN A 440 -23.25 -17.99 12.54
N GLN A 441 -22.10 -17.40 12.18
CA GLN A 441 -20.82 -17.86 12.74
C GLN A 441 -20.79 -17.75 14.27
N THR A 442 -20.15 -18.72 14.91
CA THR A 442 -20.02 -18.77 16.36
C THR A 442 -19.01 -17.73 16.85
N ILE A 443 -19.43 -16.87 17.76
CA ILE A 443 -18.58 -15.94 18.50
C ILE A 443 -18.32 -16.51 19.89
N VAL A 444 -17.06 -16.59 20.30
CA VAL A 444 -16.68 -16.88 21.68
C VAL A 444 -16.80 -15.59 22.49
N VAL A 445 -17.52 -15.62 23.59
CA VAL A 445 -17.94 -14.44 24.34
C VAL A 445 -17.41 -14.49 25.79
N PRO A 446 -16.19 -14.02 26.05
CA PRO A 446 -15.71 -13.82 27.41
C PRO A 446 -16.56 -12.75 28.15
N PRO A 447 -16.54 -12.71 29.49
CA PRO A 447 -17.12 -11.59 30.23
C PRO A 447 -16.57 -10.25 29.77
N LEU A 448 -17.40 -9.18 29.80
CA LEU A 448 -17.02 -7.85 29.31
C LEU A 448 -15.67 -7.32 29.84
N PRO A 449 -15.33 -7.50 31.15
CA PRO A 449 -14.00 -7.10 31.64
C PRO A 449 -12.86 -7.82 30.92
N LYS A 450 -13.03 -9.11 30.57
CA LYS A 450 -12.02 -9.87 29.83
C LYS A 450 -11.95 -9.43 28.36
N GLN A 451 -13.07 -9.08 27.75
CA GLN A 451 -13.07 -8.47 26.41
C GLN A 451 -12.26 -7.18 26.41
N GLN A 452 -12.44 -6.31 27.40
CA GLN A 452 -11.70 -5.07 27.53
C GLN A 452 -10.21 -5.30 27.73
N GLU A 453 -9.82 -6.24 28.60
CA GLU A 453 -8.42 -6.63 28.80
C GLU A 453 -7.75 -7.07 27.48
N ILE A 454 -8.45 -7.87 26.67
CA ILE A 454 -7.98 -8.30 25.36
C ILE A 454 -7.80 -7.11 24.42
N VAL A 455 -8.78 -6.20 24.40
CA VAL A 455 -8.73 -4.99 23.56
C VAL A 455 -7.54 -4.11 23.94
N ASP A 456 -7.35 -3.84 25.23
CA ASP A 456 -6.27 -3.00 25.74
C ASP A 456 -4.90 -3.59 25.41
N TYR A 457 -4.74 -4.90 25.55
CA TYR A 457 -3.51 -5.58 25.21
C TYR A 457 -3.20 -5.50 23.70
N ILE A 458 -4.17 -5.81 22.85
CA ILE A 458 -3.99 -5.72 21.38
C ILE A 458 -3.72 -4.26 20.95
N ALA A 459 -4.43 -3.29 21.56
CA ALA A 459 -4.19 -1.88 21.28
C ALA A 459 -2.75 -1.46 21.65
N SER A 460 -2.22 -1.95 22.79
CA SER A 460 -0.83 -1.68 23.18
C SER A 460 0.20 -2.27 22.21
N ILE A 461 -0.03 -3.50 21.71
CA ILE A 461 0.82 -4.12 20.68
C ILE A 461 0.81 -3.31 19.39
N ARG A 462 -0.38 -2.91 18.93
CA ARG A 462 -0.51 -2.09 17.71
C ARG A 462 0.18 -0.73 17.85
N GLN A 463 0.08 -0.11 19.02
CA GLN A 463 0.78 1.14 19.30
C GLN A 463 2.29 0.95 19.31
N GLN A 464 2.81 -0.11 19.90
CA GLN A 464 4.23 -0.45 19.88
C GLN A 464 4.73 -0.69 18.44
N ALA A 465 4.01 -1.48 17.65
CA ALA A 465 4.36 -1.73 16.25
C ALA A 465 4.40 -0.43 15.44
N LYS A 466 3.39 0.44 15.62
CA LYS A 466 3.35 1.76 14.96
C LYS A 466 4.53 2.64 15.37
N ALA A 467 4.85 2.68 16.67
CA ALA A 467 5.98 3.46 17.17
C ALA A 467 7.32 2.99 16.57
N LEU A 468 7.53 1.66 16.46
CA LEU A 468 8.72 1.10 15.79
C LEU A 468 8.80 1.51 14.32
N GLN A 469 7.70 1.46 13.59
CA GLN A 469 7.65 1.89 12.18
C GLN A 469 7.95 3.38 12.00
N GLU A 470 7.38 4.24 12.86
CA GLU A 470 7.61 5.68 12.85
C GLU A 470 9.06 6.02 13.22
N GLU A 471 9.61 5.36 14.24
CA GLU A 471 11.01 5.52 14.66
C GLU A 471 11.97 5.11 13.54
N GLY A 472 11.73 3.98 12.87
CA GLY A 472 12.53 3.55 11.72
C GLY A 472 12.53 4.56 10.57
N LYS A 473 11.36 5.15 10.26
CA LYS A 473 11.25 6.22 9.26
C LYS A 473 12.05 7.45 9.69
N TYR A 474 11.89 7.87 10.93
CA TYR A 474 12.56 9.04 11.49
C TYR A 474 14.09 8.89 11.44
N ILE A 475 14.62 7.74 11.83
CA ILE A 475 16.07 7.46 11.79
C ILE A 475 16.62 7.61 10.38
N LEU A 476 15.93 7.06 9.37
CA LEU A 476 16.35 7.19 7.97
C LEU A 476 16.30 8.64 7.48
N GLU A 477 15.26 9.38 7.83
CA GLU A 477 15.14 10.79 7.45
C GLU A 477 16.24 11.65 8.09
N GLN A 478 16.59 11.39 9.36
CA GLN A 478 17.67 12.10 10.01
C GLN A 478 19.02 11.79 9.37
N ALA A 479 19.31 10.52 9.09
CA ALA A 479 20.55 10.12 8.42
C ALA A 479 20.70 10.78 7.04
N LYS A 480 19.62 10.85 6.26
CA LYS A 480 19.61 11.56 4.96
C LYS A 480 19.90 13.05 5.12
N LYS A 481 19.24 13.73 6.08
CA LYS A 481 19.49 15.15 6.35
C LYS A 481 20.91 15.44 6.78
N GLU A 482 21.49 14.56 7.59
CA GLU A 482 22.86 14.70 8.05
C GLU A 482 23.85 14.60 6.87
N VAL A 483 23.68 13.61 6.00
CA VAL A 483 24.49 13.49 4.77
C VAL A 483 24.28 14.68 3.84
N GLU A 484 23.05 15.16 3.68
CA GLU A 484 22.76 16.35 2.86
C GLU A 484 23.43 17.60 3.44
N GLN A 485 23.42 17.77 4.76
CA GLN A 485 24.09 18.89 5.41
C GLN A 485 25.60 18.81 5.21
N MET A 486 26.21 17.63 5.31
CA MET A 486 27.63 17.44 5.01
C MET A 486 27.99 17.85 3.58
N ILE A 487 27.11 17.58 2.61
CA ILE A 487 27.29 18.00 1.21
C ILE A 487 27.18 19.53 1.06
N ILE A 488 26.21 20.14 1.75
CA ILE A 488 25.96 21.59 1.66
C ILE A 488 27.10 22.39 2.33
N ASP A 489 27.74 21.85 3.35
CA ASP A 489 28.81 22.52 4.11
C ASP A 489 30.20 22.36 3.46
N GLN A 490 30.33 21.58 2.36
CA GLN A 490 31.55 21.49 1.53
C GLN A 490 31.71 22.70 0.63
#